data_de117d00a1d4a099f4f2acc0bc34bdad
#
_entry.id   de117d00a1d4a099f4f2acc0bc34bdad
#
_cell.length_a   1.000
_cell.length_b   1.000
_cell.length_c   1.000
_cell.angle_alpha   90.00
_cell.angle_beta   90.00
_cell.angle_gamma   90.00
#
_symmetry.space_group_name_H-M   'P 1'
#
loop_
_entity.id
_entity.type
_entity.pdbx_description
1 polymer ?
#
loop_
_entity_poly.entity_id
_entity_poly.type
_entity_poly.pdbx_seq_one_letter_code
_entity_poly.pdbx_strand_id
1 'polypeptide(L)'
;MPAISLPDLVSINTAYANDCNPQYVFAQLVYGLGNSGDVLIGISTSGNSANVNLAAIVAKAKGMHVIGLTGRSGGKLLKNCDVCVRAPEDETYKIQELHLPIYHTLCLMLEETFFGEKNKSLTFGKKQHLWFR
;
A
#
# COMPACT_ATOMS: atom_id res chain seq x y z
N MET A 1 -3.04 3.38 14.42
CA MET A 1 -3.53 3.22 13.03
C MET A 1 -3.23 1.80 12.59
N PRO A 2 -4.22 0.98 12.25
CA PRO A 2 -3.97 -0.36 11.72
C PRO A 2 -3.42 -0.28 10.30
N ALA A 3 -2.48 -1.16 9.97
CA ALA A 3 -1.96 -1.37 8.62
C ALA A 3 -1.91 -2.87 8.35
N ILE A 4 -2.36 -3.30 7.17
CA ILE A 4 -2.47 -4.70 6.78
C ILE A 4 -1.69 -4.92 5.49
N SER A 5 -0.75 -5.86 5.51
CA SER A 5 -0.09 -6.35 4.29
C SER A 5 -0.97 -7.41 3.64
N LEU A 6 -1.55 -7.11 2.49
CA LEU A 6 -2.44 -8.05 1.79
C LEU A 6 -1.73 -9.33 1.33
N PRO A 7 -0.46 -9.29 0.86
CA PRO A 7 0.30 -10.50 0.54
C PRO A 7 0.48 -11.47 1.71
N ASP A 8 0.49 -10.98 2.95
CA ASP A 8 0.74 -11.82 4.13
C ASP A 8 -0.52 -12.57 4.61
N LEU A 9 -1.67 -12.31 4.01
CA LEU A 9 -2.90 -13.07 4.26
C LEU A 9 -2.90 -14.40 3.47
N VAL A 10 -1.96 -15.27 3.81
CA VAL A 10 -1.59 -16.47 3.03
C VAL A 10 -2.78 -17.38 2.75
N SER A 11 -3.62 -17.65 3.74
CA SER A 11 -4.74 -18.59 3.60
C SER A 11 -5.72 -18.16 2.50
N ILE A 12 -6.13 -16.89 2.49
CA ILE A 12 -7.04 -16.40 1.46
C ILE A 12 -6.34 -16.24 0.12
N ASN A 13 -5.05 -15.86 0.11
CA ASN A 13 -4.27 -15.74 -1.11
C ASN A 13 -4.19 -17.10 -1.84
N THR A 14 -3.90 -18.18 -1.11
CA THR A 14 -3.79 -19.53 -1.68
C THR A 14 -5.15 -20.08 -2.08
N ALA A 15 -6.16 -20.00 -1.23
CA ALA A 15 -7.50 -20.49 -1.54
C ALA A 15 -8.10 -19.78 -2.75
N TYR A 16 -8.06 -18.45 -2.75
CA TYR A 16 -8.63 -17.66 -3.84
C TYR A 16 -7.90 -17.84 -5.17
N ALA A 17 -6.56 -17.98 -5.11
CA ALA A 17 -5.76 -18.25 -6.29
C ALA A 17 -6.06 -19.63 -6.89
N ASN A 18 -6.43 -20.60 -6.05
CA ASN A 18 -6.75 -21.98 -6.44
C ASN A 18 -8.16 -22.11 -7.02
N ASP A 19 -9.15 -21.50 -6.35
CA ASP A 19 -10.56 -21.69 -6.61
C ASP A 19 -11.15 -20.66 -7.60
N CYS A 20 -10.46 -19.53 -7.76
CA CYS A 20 -10.89 -18.42 -8.62
C CYS A 20 -9.77 -18.02 -9.59
N ASN A 21 -9.56 -16.72 -9.75
CA ASN A 21 -8.47 -16.20 -10.57
C ASN A 21 -7.47 -15.45 -9.67
N PRO A 22 -6.17 -15.83 -9.66
CA PRO A 22 -5.15 -15.22 -8.80
C PRO A 22 -4.99 -13.70 -9.02
N GLN A 23 -5.38 -13.18 -10.16
CA GLN A 23 -5.34 -11.75 -10.42
C GLN A 23 -6.34 -10.94 -9.57
N TYR A 24 -7.42 -11.55 -9.07
CA TYR A 24 -8.44 -10.88 -8.26
C TYR A 24 -8.18 -10.94 -6.75
N VAL A 25 -7.16 -11.65 -6.30
CA VAL A 25 -6.88 -11.87 -4.88
C VAL A 25 -6.84 -10.55 -4.10
N PHE A 26 -6.04 -9.57 -4.53
CA PHE A 26 -5.94 -8.29 -3.82
C PHE A 26 -7.21 -7.45 -3.94
N ALA A 27 -7.90 -7.52 -5.08
CA ALA A 27 -9.18 -6.86 -5.25
C ALA A 27 -10.25 -7.42 -4.28
N GLN A 28 -10.27 -8.74 -4.10
CA GLN A 28 -11.15 -9.40 -3.13
C GLN A 28 -10.82 -9.00 -1.69
N LEU A 29 -9.54 -8.95 -1.33
CA LEU A 29 -9.11 -8.51 -0.01
C LEU A 29 -9.48 -7.05 0.26
N VAL A 30 -9.27 -6.17 -0.70
CA VAL A 30 -9.68 -4.75 -0.61
C VAL A 30 -11.21 -4.65 -0.50
N TYR A 31 -11.95 -5.47 -1.25
CA TYR A 31 -13.40 -5.49 -1.14
C TYR A 31 -13.89 -5.89 0.25
N GLY A 32 -13.29 -6.92 0.85
CA GLY A 32 -13.69 -7.44 2.15
C GLY A 32 -13.23 -6.60 3.34
N LEU A 33 -12.04 -6.00 3.27
CA LEU A 33 -11.39 -5.34 4.42
C LEU A 33 -11.45 -3.82 4.36
N GLY A 34 -11.40 -3.23 3.16
CA GLY A 34 -11.34 -1.78 2.99
C GLY A 34 -12.68 -1.10 3.27
N ASN A 35 -12.62 0.10 3.79
CA ASN A 35 -13.76 0.98 4.02
C ASN A 35 -13.54 2.34 3.35
N SER A 36 -14.61 3.08 3.14
CA SER A 36 -14.51 4.45 2.63
C SER A 36 -13.63 5.31 3.55
N GLY A 37 -12.71 6.06 2.95
CA GLY A 37 -11.72 6.86 3.67
C GLY A 37 -10.42 6.14 4.03
N ASP A 38 -10.35 4.81 3.89
CA ASP A 38 -9.09 4.07 4.05
C ASP A 38 -8.12 4.37 2.89
N VAL A 39 -6.86 4.00 3.05
CA VAL A 39 -5.80 4.19 2.05
C VAL A 39 -5.27 2.86 1.57
N LEU A 40 -5.28 2.63 0.26
CA LEU A 40 -4.57 1.54 -0.39
C LEU A 40 -3.20 2.04 -0.88
N ILE A 41 -2.12 1.36 -0.50
CA ILE A 41 -0.80 1.57 -1.11
C ILE A 41 -0.55 0.43 -2.10
N GLY A 42 -0.51 0.76 -3.39
CA GLY A 42 -0.24 -0.18 -4.46
C GLY A 42 1.19 -0.04 -4.97
N ILE A 43 1.99 -1.12 -4.89
CA ILE A 43 3.38 -1.14 -5.34
C ILE A 43 3.50 -2.01 -6.59
N SER A 44 3.91 -1.42 -7.70
CA SER A 44 4.13 -2.13 -8.97
C SER A 44 5.19 -1.41 -9.77
N THR A 45 6.36 -1.99 -9.94
CA THR A 45 7.50 -1.37 -10.65
C THR A 45 7.14 -0.98 -12.08
N SER A 46 6.41 -1.81 -12.81
CA SER A 46 5.91 -1.50 -14.15
C SER A 46 4.63 -0.64 -14.15
N GLY A 47 3.92 -0.56 -13.01
CA GLY A 47 2.59 0.01 -12.93
C GLY A 47 1.51 -0.81 -13.67
N ASN A 48 1.85 -1.98 -14.20
CA ASN A 48 0.97 -2.77 -15.06
C ASN A 48 0.52 -4.12 -14.44
N SER A 49 0.94 -4.43 -13.21
CA SER A 49 0.50 -5.64 -12.51
C SER A 49 -1.02 -5.68 -12.41
N ALA A 50 -1.65 -6.70 -13.00
CA ALA A 50 -3.11 -6.77 -13.11
C ALA A 50 -3.78 -6.82 -11.72
N ASN A 51 -3.25 -7.63 -10.80
CA ASN A 51 -3.75 -7.76 -9.43
C ASN A 51 -3.73 -6.43 -8.66
N VAL A 52 -2.65 -5.65 -8.78
CA VAL A 52 -2.53 -4.32 -8.12
C VAL A 52 -3.51 -3.33 -8.75
N ASN A 53 -3.64 -3.33 -10.08
CA ASN A 53 -4.57 -2.45 -10.77
C ASN A 53 -6.03 -2.75 -10.43
N LEU A 54 -6.41 -4.03 -10.35
CA LEU A 54 -7.75 -4.44 -9.95
C LEU A 54 -8.06 -4.05 -8.50
N ALA A 55 -7.09 -4.19 -7.59
CA ALA A 55 -7.22 -3.72 -6.21
C ALA A 55 -7.44 -2.20 -6.15
N ALA A 56 -6.68 -1.42 -6.93
CA ALA A 56 -6.84 0.03 -7.00
C ALA A 56 -8.22 0.44 -7.51
N ILE A 57 -8.75 -0.24 -8.54
CA ILE A 57 -10.09 0.01 -9.07
C ILE A 57 -11.15 -0.26 -7.99
N VAL A 58 -11.06 -1.37 -7.27
CA VAL A 58 -11.99 -1.70 -6.18
C VAL A 58 -11.88 -0.69 -5.04
N ALA A 59 -10.67 -0.29 -4.65
CA ALA A 59 -10.45 0.73 -3.64
C ALA A 59 -11.14 2.05 -4.01
N LYS A 60 -10.97 2.53 -5.24
CA LYS A 60 -11.64 3.75 -5.73
C LYS A 60 -13.17 3.59 -5.70
N ALA A 61 -13.70 2.46 -6.13
CA ALA A 61 -15.15 2.19 -6.12
C ALA A 61 -15.73 2.18 -4.69
N LYS A 62 -14.91 1.83 -3.68
CA LYS A 62 -15.28 1.85 -2.26
C LYS A 62 -15.08 3.22 -1.58
N GLY A 63 -14.62 4.24 -2.30
CA GLY A 63 -14.33 5.56 -1.72
C GLY A 63 -13.04 5.60 -0.88
N MET A 64 -12.13 4.68 -1.14
CA MET A 64 -10.78 4.70 -0.55
C MET A 64 -9.86 5.63 -1.36
N HIS A 65 -8.78 6.06 -0.73
CA HIS A 65 -7.68 6.75 -1.41
C HIS A 65 -6.64 5.74 -1.90
N VAL A 66 -6.02 6.02 -3.05
CA VAL A 66 -5.01 5.13 -3.64
C VAL A 66 -3.69 5.87 -3.83
N ILE A 67 -2.63 5.34 -3.23
CA ILE A 67 -1.25 5.79 -3.43
C ILE A 67 -0.52 4.72 -4.24
N GLY A 68 0.06 5.09 -5.37
CA GLY A 68 0.87 4.20 -6.21
C GLY A 68 2.36 4.45 -6.03
N LEU A 69 3.15 3.37 -5.97
CA LEU A 69 4.61 3.40 -6.08
C LEU A 69 5.00 2.64 -7.34
N THR A 70 5.60 3.32 -8.32
CA THR A 70 5.87 2.76 -9.65
C THR A 70 7.24 3.19 -10.17
N GLY A 71 7.63 2.66 -11.32
CA GLY A 71 8.74 3.18 -12.12
C GLY A 71 8.33 4.38 -12.97
N ARG A 72 9.22 4.83 -13.83
CA ARG A 72 9.14 6.06 -14.63
C ARG A 72 7.79 6.26 -15.35
N SER A 73 7.27 5.23 -15.98
CA SER A 73 6.05 5.32 -16.79
C SER A 73 4.76 5.45 -15.99
N GLY A 74 4.75 4.93 -14.75
CA GLY A 74 3.53 4.82 -13.94
C GLY A 74 2.56 3.73 -14.40
N GLY A 75 2.66 3.29 -15.65
CA GLY A 75 1.80 2.28 -16.24
C GLY A 75 0.30 2.58 -16.12
N LYS A 76 -0.50 1.53 -16.05
CA LYS A 76 -1.96 1.63 -15.85
C LYS A 76 -2.33 2.14 -14.46
N LEU A 77 -1.48 1.85 -13.47
CA LEU A 77 -1.74 2.22 -12.08
C LEU A 77 -1.82 3.74 -11.90
N LEU A 78 -1.03 4.51 -12.67
CA LEU A 78 -1.04 5.97 -12.64
C LEU A 78 -2.46 6.57 -12.77
N LYS A 79 -3.33 5.95 -13.59
CA LYS A 79 -4.70 6.42 -13.83
C LYS A 79 -5.66 6.06 -12.69
N ASN A 80 -5.28 5.09 -11.86
CA ASN A 80 -6.10 4.57 -10.77
C ASN A 80 -5.68 5.11 -9.39
N CYS A 81 -4.64 5.96 -9.33
CA CYS A 81 -4.13 6.55 -8.10
C CYS A 81 -4.62 7.99 -7.90
N ASP A 82 -4.80 8.38 -6.64
CA ASP A 82 -4.92 9.80 -6.26
C ASP A 82 -3.53 10.46 -6.23
N VAL A 83 -2.53 9.71 -5.76
CA VAL A 83 -1.11 10.11 -5.77
C VAL A 83 -0.29 8.96 -6.33
N CYS A 84 0.61 9.23 -7.26
CA CYS A 84 1.54 8.24 -7.80
C CYS A 84 2.98 8.74 -7.69
N VAL A 85 3.77 8.09 -6.85
CA VAL A 85 5.20 8.32 -6.73
C VAL A 85 5.91 7.46 -7.78
N ARG A 86 6.63 8.10 -8.69
CA ARG A 86 7.31 7.42 -9.79
C ARG A 86 8.82 7.50 -9.61
N ALA A 87 9.48 6.36 -9.42
CA ALA A 87 10.93 6.28 -9.45
C ALA A 87 11.41 6.61 -10.88
N PRO A 88 12.45 7.45 -11.05
CA PRO A 88 12.94 7.88 -12.37
C PRO A 88 13.80 6.80 -13.04
N GLU A 89 13.39 5.53 -12.94
CA GLU A 89 14.07 4.35 -13.44
C GLU A 89 13.11 3.42 -14.18
N ASP A 90 13.67 2.55 -15.03
CA ASP A 90 12.92 1.61 -15.83
C ASP A 90 13.26 0.14 -15.47
N GLU A 91 14.42 -0.10 -14.84
CA GLU A 91 14.84 -1.43 -14.40
C GLU A 91 14.25 -1.77 -13.02
N THR A 92 13.62 -2.93 -12.92
CA THR A 92 12.87 -3.36 -11.72
C THR A 92 13.66 -3.21 -10.42
N TYR A 93 14.91 -3.70 -10.37
CA TYR A 93 15.70 -3.64 -9.15
C TYR A 93 16.07 -2.20 -8.75
N LYS A 94 16.37 -1.32 -9.70
CA LYS A 94 16.65 0.10 -9.43
C LYS A 94 15.41 0.83 -8.91
N ILE A 95 14.24 0.52 -9.48
CA ILE A 95 12.97 1.05 -9.01
C ILE A 95 12.73 0.63 -7.56
N GLN A 96 12.98 -0.64 -7.23
CA GLN A 96 12.80 -1.18 -5.88
C GLN A 96 13.77 -0.53 -4.88
N GLU A 97 15.03 -0.33 -5.26
CA GLU A 97 16.01 0.40 -4.43
C GLU A 97 15.55 1.84 -4.13
N LEU A 98 14.93 2.51 -5.10
CA LEU A 98 14.40 3.87 -4.90
C LEU A 98 13.09 3.88 -4.09
N HIS A 99 12.29 2.83 -4.17
CA HIS A 99 11.08 2.72 -3.34
C HIS A 99 11.41 2.54 -1.85
N LEU A 100 12.53 1.90 -1.51
CA LEU A 100 12.93 1.62 -0.13
C LEU A 100 13.00 2.90 0.73
N PRO A 101 13.76 3.94 0.39
CA PRO A 101 13.78 5.16 1.19
C PRO A 101 12.43 5.91 1.20
N ILE A 102 11.62 5.76 0.15
CA ILE A 102 10.31 6.40 0.07
C ILE A 102 9.38 5.86 1.16
N TYR A 103 9.19 4.55 1.23
CA TYR A 103 8.29 4.00 2.24
C TYR A 103 8.86 4.06 3.65
N HIS A 104 10.19 4.04 3.83
CA HIS A 104 10.79 4.34 5.14
C HIS A 104 10.46 5.78 5.57
N THR A 105 10.59 6.74 4.66
CA THR A 105 10.22 8.14 4.95
C THR A 105 8.74 8.28 5.28
N LEU A 106 7.86 7.61 4.54
CA LEU A 106 6.42 7.59 4.84
C LEU A 106 6.14 7.01 6.23
N CYS A 107 6.80 5.93 6.62
CA CYS A 107 6.68 5.37 7.97
C CYS A 107 7.11 6.37 9.05
N LEU A 108 8.26 7.02 8.88
CA LEU A 108 8.74 8.03 9.83
C LEU A 108 7.79 9.23 9.94
N MET A 109 7.26 9.70 8.82
CA MET A 109 6.28 10.80 8.79
C MET A 109 4.98 10.41 9.50
N LEU A 110 4.50 9.19 9.30
CA LEU A 110 3.31 8.67 9.98
C LEU A 110 3.56 8.52 11.48
N GLU A 111 4.71 7.97 11.87
CA GLU A 111 5.10 7.83 13.27
C GLU A 111 5.14 9.20 13.97
N GLU A 112 5.80 10.20 13.36
CA GLU A 112 5.86 11.55 13.92
C GLU A 112 4.46 12.19 13.98
N THR A 113 3.63 11.99 12.95
CA THR A 113 2.29 12.57 12.90
C THR A 113 1.37 12.01 13.98
N PHE A 114 1.41 10.70 14.21
CA PHE A 114 0.50 10.03 15.13
C PHE A 114 1.05 9.88 16.56
N PHE A 115 2.37 9.85 16.73
CA PHE A 115 3.02 9.54 18.00
C PHE A 115 4.09 10.56 18.42
N GLY A 116 4.37 11.58 17.61
CA GLY A 116 5.33 12.63 17.90
C GLY A 116 4.98 13.44 19.14
N GLU A 117 5.96 14.20 19.66
CA GLU A 117 5.84 14.88 20.97
C GLU A 117 4.68 15.86 21.10
N LYS A 118 4.22 16.43 20.00
CA LYS A 118 3.05 17.33 19.98
C LYS A 118 1.74 16.63 20.36
N ASN A 119 1.66 15.31 20.24
CA ASN A 119 0.49 14.51 20.59
C ASN A 119 0.58 13.86 21.97
N LYS A 120 1.68 14.04 22.71
CA LYS A 120 1.87 13.46 24.06
C LYS A 120 0.95 14.05 25.13
N SER A 121 0.28 15.16 24.85
CA SER A 121 -0.71 15.73 25.79
C SER A 121 -2.01 14.92 25.90
N LEU A 122 -2.22 13.92 25.03
CA LEU A 122 -3.44 13.12 24.95
C LEU A 122 -3.27 11.63 25.28
N THR A 123 -2.05 11.13 25.50
CA THR A 123 -1.83 9.71 25.82
C THR A 123 -1.01 9.52 27.08
N PHE A 124 -1.67 8.92 28.08
CA PHE A 124 -1.02 8.43 29.31
C PHE A 124 0.15 7.48 29.01
N GLY A 125 1.29 7.81 29.62
CA GLY A 125 2.52 7.08 29.75
C GLY A 125 2.60 5.64 29.26
N LYS A 126 3.44 5.46 28.24
CA LYS A 126 4.52 4.46 28.18
C LYS A 126 5.15 4.52 26.78
N LYS A 127 6.44 4.85 26.73
CA LYS A 127 7.29 4.61 25.56
C LYS A 127 7.27 3.11 25.27
N GLN A 128 6.63 2.71 24.18
CA GLN A 128 6.88 1.41 23.57
C GLN A 128 7.53 1.68 22.20
N HIS A 129 8.83 1.46 22.14
CA HIS A 129 9.53 1.37 20.87
C HIS A 129 9.01 0.11 20.15
N LEU A 130 8.18 0.29 19.14
CA LEU A 130 7.84 -0.79 18.22
C LEU A 130 8.98 -0.90 17.20
N TRP A 131 9.86 -1.87 17.42
CA TRP A 131 10.79 -2.33 16.41
C TRP A 131 10.08 -3.38 15.56
N PHE A 132 9.93 -3.13 14.27
CA PHE A 132 9.61 -4.18 13.33
C PHE A 132 10.86 -5.03 13.11
N ARG A 133 10.77 -6.32 13.46
CA ARG A 133 11.69 -7.35 12.96
C ARG A 133 11.07 -8.01 11.75
#